data_a99be74291eb4a4635518fd73805609a
#
_entry.id   a99be74291eb4a4635518fd73805609a
#
_cell.length_a   1.000
_cell.length_b   1.000
_cell.length_c   1.000
_cell.angle_alpha   90.00
_cell.angle_beta   90.00
_cell.angle_gamma   90.00
#
_symmetry.space_group_name_H-M   'P 1'
#
loop_
_entity.id
_entity.type
_entity.pdbx_description
1 polymer ?
#
loop_
_entity_poly.entity_id
_entity_poly.type
_entity_poly.pdbx_seq_one_letter_code
_entity_poly.pdbx_strand_id
1 'polypeptide(L)'
;MSSILLMGNGPSVLESKKGELIDSDKFDMVCRINDAHRDDDGKLNTQYKEYVGTRCDYWLVSDKYIPLTPNRSSLYKEIFVNIPNFKRNEFIQAEQNLQNHPNINFIPTEYESHINTNIVDFQPNWPSTGIIGIHFFLNHFDTVYLHGFDSFNPKYDTIDYFKPERPNHFDKDSKNYVNTPDHSPLKEKQYIEYVTNNHNIKFL
;
A
#
# COMPACT_ATOMS: atom_id res chain seq x y z
N MET A 1 0.11 21.58 -9.21
CA MET A 1 0.72 20.23 -9.20
C MET A 1 0.06 19.44 -8.11
N SER A 2 -0.55 18.30 -8.48
CA SER A 2 -1.24 17.43 -7.52
C SER A 2 -0.26 16.49 -6.82
N SER A 3 -0.50 16.26 -5.55
CA SER A 3 0.38 15.41 -4.72
C SER A 3 -0.41 14.41 -3.88
N ILE A 4 0.12 13.22 -3.75
CA ILE A 4 -0.41 12.20 -2.85
C ILE A 4 0.68 11.66 -1.94
N LEU A 5 0.36 11.47 -0.67
CA LEU A 5 1.16 10.67 0.25
C LEU A 5 0.58 9.25 0.32
N LEU A 6 1.35 8.27 -0.10
CA LEU A 6 1.01 6.86 0.05
C LEU A 6 1.74 6.30 1.28
N MET A 7 0.95 5.82 2.25
CA MET A 7 1.43 5.28 3.51
C MET A 7 1.48 3.76 3.46
N GLY A 8 2.69 3.22 3.44
CA GLY A 8 2.95 1.80 3.68
C GLY A 8 2.90 1.45 5.17
N ASN A 9 3.13 0.19 5.47
CA ASN A 9 3.04 -0.35 6.82
C ASN A 9 4.40 -0.62 7.47
N GLY A 10 5.48 -0.27 6.79
CA GLY A 10 6.84 -0.56 7.23
C GLY A 10 7.22 0.16 8.51
N PRO A 11 8.06 -0.46 9.37
CA PRO A 11 8.46 0.09 10.67
C PRO A 11 9.22 1.41 10.63
N SER A 12 9.79 1.81 9.50
CA SER A 12 10.48 3.11 9.34
C SER A 12 9.62 4.31 9.69
N VAL A 13 8.29 4.17 9.60
CA VAL A 13 7.36 5.24 10.01
C VAL A 13 7.56 5.68 11.46
N LEU A 14 8.06 4.79 12.32
CA LEU A 14 8.31 5.09 13.74
C LEU A 14 9.66 5.80 14.01
N GLU A 15 10.49 6.00 12.99
CA GLU A 15 11.79 6.65 13.18
C GLU A 15 11.68 8.18 13.38
N SER A 16 10.58 8.78 12.91
CA SER A 16 10.37 10.20 13.03
C SER A 16 8.90 10.57 13.20
N LYS A 17 8.62 11.53 14.09
CA LYS A 17 7.26 12.01 14.37
C LYS A 17 6.77 12.90 13.23
N LYS A 18 6.09 12.30 12.26
CA LYS A 18 5.55 12.97 11.07
C LYS A 18 4.03 13.20 11.15
N GLY A 19 3.37 12.77 12.23
CA GLY A 19 1.91 12.75 12.31
C GLY A 19 1.25 14.10 12.01
N GLU A 20 1.74 15.19 12.60
CA GLU A 20 1.22 16.55 12.33
C GLU A 20 1.42 16.98 10.87
N LEU A 21 2.56 16.64 10.28
CA LEU A 21 2.83 16.91 8.88
C LEU A 21 1.89 16.14 7.95
N ILE A 22 1.60 14.87 8.29
CA ILE A 22 0.69 14.01 7.50
C ILE A 22 -0.74 14.52 7.61
N ASP A 23 -1.14 15.00 8.78
CA ASP A 23 -2.49 15.53 9.02
C ASP A 23 -2.67 16.98 8.50
N SER A 24 -1.60 17.64 8.08
CA SER A 24 -1.65 18.99 7.51
C SER A 24 -2.10 18.99 6.03
N ASP A 25 -2.22 20.21 5.48
CA ASP A 25 -2.56 20.42 4.07
C ASP A 25 -1.35 20.33 3.12
N LYS A 26 -0.23 19.78 3.57
CA LYS A 26 0.98 19.61 2.74
C LYS A 26 0.75 18.70 1.54
N PHE A 27 -0.09 17.70 1.70
CA PHE A 27 -0.44 16.75 0.65
C PHE A 27 -1.89 16.98 0.24
N ASP A 28 -2.17 16.98 -1.07
CA ASP A 28 -3.55 17.10 -1.55
C ASP A 28 -4.38 15.90 -1.10
N MET A 29 -3.78 14.70 -1.10
CA MET A 29 -4.40 13.46 -0.65
C MET A 29 -3.44 12.63 0.20
N VAL A 30 -4.00 11.91 1.17
CA VAL A 30 -3.32 10.88 1.96
C VAL A 30 -4.02 9.55 1.73
N CYS A 31 -3.28 8.57 1.21
CA CYS A 31 -3.74 7.20 0.99
C CYS A 31 -3.08 6.23 1.96
N ARG A 32 -3.87 5.37 2.61
CA ARG A 32 -3.35 4.32 3.50
C ARG A 32 -3.67 2.94 2.95
N ILE A 33 -2.78 1.99 3.23
CA ILE A 33 -2.87 0.63 2.72
C ILE A 33 -3.42 -0.30 3.80
N ASN A 34 -4.42 -1.10 3.43
CA ASN A 34 -5.02 -2.15 4.26
C ASN A 34 -5.56 -1.61 5.61
N ASP A 35 -5.28 -2.29 6.73
CA ASP A 35 -5.92 -2.07 8.03
C ASP A 35 -5.11 -1.25 9.04
N ALA A 36 -3.97 -0.69 8.63
CA ALA A 36 -3.02 -0.04 9.55
C ALA A 36 -3.61 1.10 10.41
N HIS A 37 -4.64 1.78 9.95
CA HIS A 37 -5.18 2.97 10.61
C HIS A 37 -6.54 2.77 11.30
N ARG A 38 -7.19 1.60 11.11
CA ARG A 38 -8.45 1.27 11.76
C ARG A 38 -8.47 -0.18 12.20
N ASP A 39 -9.11 -0.43 13.35
CA ASP A 39 -9.39 -1.78 13.83
C ASP A 39 -10.54 -2.45 13.03
N ASP A 40 -10.86 -3.68 13.38
CA ASP A 40 -11.90 -4.47 12.71
C ASP A 40 -13.29 -3.83 12.84
N ASP A 41 -13.55 -3.10 13.91
CA ASP A 41 -14.79 -2.35 14.13
C ASP A 41 -14.82 -1.01 13.37
N GLY A 42 -13.78 -0.68 12.63
CA GLY A 42 -13.63 0.57 11.88
C GLY A 42 -13.24 1.77 12.73
N LYS A 43 -12.91 1.57 14.01
CA LYS A 43 -12.46 2.64 14.90
C LYS A 43 -11.02 3.05 14.55
N LEU A 44 -10.79 4.36 14.56
CA LEU A 44 -9.46 4.92 14.26
C LEU A 44 -8.41 4.45 15.27
N ASN A 45 -7.32 3.88 14.78
CA ASN A 45 -6.16 3.55 15.59
C ASN A 45 -5.33 4.82 15.83
N THR A 46 -5.28 5.29 17.07
CA THR A 46 -4.54 6.50 17.46
C THR A 46 -3.24 6.21 18.19
N GLN A 47 -2.89 4.95 18.41
CA GLN A 47 -1.69 4.55 19.16
C GLN A 47 -0.41 5.17 18.59
N TYR A 48 -0.30 5.25 17.27
CA TYR A 48 0.89 5.76 16.58
C TYR A 48 0.66 7.14 15.91
N LYS A 49 -0.38 7.89 16.33
CA LYS A 49 -0.77 9.13 15.63
C LYS A 49 0.35 10.17 15.53
N GLU A 50 1.24 10.25 16.53
CA GLU A 50 2.36 11.21 16.50
C GLU A 50 3.39 10.89 15.40
N TYR A 51 3.43 9.64 14.92
CA TYR A 51 4.32 9.19 13.86
C TYR A 51 3.63 9.17 12.50
N VAL A 52 2.41 8.65 12.46
CA VAL A 52 1.71 8.36 11.19
C VAL A 52 0.49 9.23 10.96
N GLY A 53 0.13 10.14 11.86
CA GLY A 53 -1.08 10.95 11.78
C GLY A 53 -2.37 10.12 11.81
N THR A 54 -3.46 10.78 11.50
CA THR A 54 -4.81 10.17 11.49
C THR A 54 -5.53 10.35 10.16
N ARG A 55 -5.10 11.29 9.32
CA ARG A 55 -5.71 11.58 8.02
C ARG A 55 -5.64 10.39 7.10
N CYS A 56 -6.76 10.10 6.45
CA CYS A 56 -6.88 9.10 5.40
C CYS A 56 -7.99 9.53 4.44
N ASP A 57 -7.62 10.10 3.32
CA ASP A 57 -8.57 10.50 2.27
C ASP A 57 -8.95 9.31 1.39
N TYR A 58 -7.95 8.49 1.04
CA TYR A 58 -8.08 7.30 0.20
C TYR A 58 -7.69 6.04 0.97
N TRP A 59 -8.43 4.97 0.74
CA TRP A 59 -8.11 3.66 1.31
C TRP A 59 -7.79 2.67 0.20
N LEU A 60 -6.55 2.22 0.13
CA LEU A 60 -6.09 1.21 -0.82
C LEU A 60 -6.06 -0.15 -0.14
N VAL A 61 -6.80 -1.10 -0.68
CA VAL A 61 -7.00 -2.41 -0.05
C VAL A 61 -6.71 -3.57 -0.99
N SER A 62 -6.26 -4.68 -0.42
CA SER A 62 -6.20 -5.96 -1.13
C SER A 62 -7.58 -6.65 -1.12
N ASP A 63 -7.69 -7.69 -1.92
CA ASP A 63 -8.87 -8.54 -2.08
C ASP A 63 -9.51 -9.00 -0.75
N LYS A 64 -8.69 -9.32 0.25
CA LYS A 64 -9.17 -9.78 1.57
C LYS A 64 -10.01 -8.76 2.35
N TYR A 65 -9.91 -7.46 2.01
CA TYR A 65 -10.68 -6.41 2.66
C TYR A 65 -11.96 -6.03 1.93
N ILE A 66 -12.25 -6.63 0.78
CA ILE A 66 -13.48 -6.38 0.01
C ILE A 66 -14.74 -6.46 0.88
N PRO A 67 -14.91 -7.46 1.78
CA PRO A 67 -16.11 -7.54 2.61
C PRO A 67 -16.33 -6.34 3.54
N LEU A 68 -15.28 -5.59 3.86
CA LEU A 68 -15.34 -4.43 4.75
C LEU A 68 -15.65 -3.13 3.99
N THR A 69 -15.41 -3.07 2.68
CA THR A 69 -15.48 -1.83 1.90
C THR A 69 -16.87 -1.19 1.89
N PRO A 70 -17.99 -1.92 1.73
CA PRO A 70 -19.33 -1.30 1.74
C PRO A 70 -19.63 -0.57 3.05
N ASN A 71 -19.32 -1.19 4.18
CA ASN A 71 -19.59 -0.65 5.50
C ASN A 71 -18.70 0.55 5.87
N ARG A 72 -17.57 0.68 5.19
CA ARG A 72 -16.59 1.73 5.46
C ARG A 72 -16.53 2.80 4.37
N SER A 73 -17.36 2.70 3.32
CA SER A 73 -17.29 3.60 2.16
C SER A 73 -17.46 5.07 2.55
N SER A 74 -18.34 5.37 3.50
CA SER A 74 -18.57 6.74 3.98
C SER A 74 -17.42 7.37 4.77
N LEU A 75 -16.40 6.60 5.13
CA LEU A 75 -15.26 7.07 5.91
C LEU A 75 -14.13 7.64 5.03
N TYR A 76 -14.22 7.46 3.71
CA TYR A 76 -13.16 7.82 2.75
C TYR A 76 -13.76 8.57 1.55
N LYS A 77 -12.94 9.43 0.93
CA LYS A 77 -13.30 10.03 -0.37
C LYS A 77 -13.39 8.94 -1.44
N GLU A 78 -12.36 8.08 -1.48
CA GLU A 78 -12.28 6.96 -2.42
C GLU A 78 -11.67 5.73 -1.74
N ILE A 79 -12.15 4.56 -2.16
CA ILE A 79 -11.56 3.26 -1.84
C ILE A 79 -11.06 2.64 -3.14
N PHE A 80 -9.80 2.24 -3.16
CA PHE A 80 -9.20 1.53 -4.29
C PHE A 80 -8.96 0.08 -3.91
N VAL A 81 -9.53 -0.84 -4.68
CA VAL A 81 -9.42 -2.28 -4.44
C VAL A 81 -8.45 -2.89 -5.43
N ASN A 82 -7.38 -3.48 -4.92
CA ASN A 82 -6.44 -4.27 -5.71
C ASN A 82 -6.78 -5.76 -5.61
N ILE A 83 -7.08 -6.38 -6.74
CA ILE A 83 -7.25 -7.83 -6.87
C ILE A 83 -6.15 -8.33 -7.81
N PRO A 84 -5.26 -9.24 -7.34
CA PRO A 84 -4.25 -9.84 -8.20
C PRO A 84 -4.88 -10.52 -9.43
N ASN A 85 -4.24 -10.41 -10.60
CA ASN A 85 -4.77 -10.90 -11.88
C ASN A 85 -5.22 -12.36 -11.82
N PHE A 86 -4.45 -13.22 -11.16
CA PHE A 86 -4.75 -14.64 -11.06
C PHE A 86 -6.00 -14.97 -10.21
N LYS A 87 -6.44 -14.02 -9.35
CA LYS A 87 -7.65 -14.16 -8.52
C LYS A 87 -8.88 -13.45 -9.11
N ARG A 88 -8.72 -12.66 -10.16
CA ARG A 88 -9.78 -11.76 -10.65
C ARG A 88 -11.12 -12.48 -10.88
N ASN A 89 -11.08 -13.67 -11.45
CA ASN A 89 -12.27 -14.46 -11.74
C ASN A 89 -13.07 -14.84 -10.47
N GLU A 90 -12.40 -14.97 -9.34
CA GLU A 90 -13.04 -15.31 -8.05
C GLU A 90 -13.86 -14.13 -7.51
N PHE A 91 -13.55 -12.90 -7.94
CA PHE A 91 -14.14 -11.67 -7.41
C PHE A 91 -15.10 -10.96 -8.36
N ILE A 92 -15.45 -11.54 -9.53
CA ILE A 92 -16.37 -10.93 -10.50
C ILE A 92 -17.69 -10.52 -9.85
N GLN A 93 -18.29 -11.41 -9.03
CA GLN A 93 -19.54 -11.12 -8.35
C GLN A 93 -19.41 -10.01 -7.31
N ALA A 94 -18.27 -9.96 -6.60
CA ALA A 94 -18.01 -8.91 -5.63
C ALA A 94 -17.86 -7.55 -6.33
N GLU A 95 -17.15 -7.49 -7.46
CA GLU A 95 -17.05 -6.29 -8.29
C GLU A 95 -18.42 -5.80 -8.73
N GLN A 96 -19.26 -6.70 -9.26
CA GLN A 96 -20.62 -6.35 -9.69
C GLN A 96 -21.48 -5.81 -8.52
N ASN A 97 -21.40 -6.42 -7.36
CA ASN A 97 -22.15 -5.98 -6.18
C ASN A 97 -21.70 -4.59 -5.69
N LEU A 98 -20.42 -4.25 -5.86
CA LEU A 98 -19.85 -3.00 -5.41
C LEU A 98 -19.96 -1.85 -6.43
N GLN A 99 -20.39 -2.11 -7.66
CA GLN A 99 -20.59 -1.07 -8.69
C GLN A 99 -21.61 0.02 -8.28
N ASN A 100 -22.49 -0.26 -7.33
CA ASN A 100 -23.44 0.71 -6.80
C ASN A 100 -22.85 1.64 -5.71
N HIS A 101 -21.59 1.42 -5.31
CA HIS A 101 -20.90 2.28 -4.36
C HIS A 101 -19.99 3.25 -5.14
N PRO A 102 -20.38 4.52 -5.28
CA PRO A 102 -19.75 5.46 -6.23
C PRO A 102 -18.28 5.78 -5.92
N ASN A 103 -17.87 5.55 -4.68
CA ASN A 103 -16.49 5.80 -4.23
C ASN A 103 -15.66 4.51 -4.00
N ILE A 104 -16.12 3.36 -4.53
CA ILE A 104 -15.33 2.12 -4.52
C ILE A 104 -14.89 1.83 -5.95
N ASN A 105 -13.59 1.84 -6.17
CA ASN A 105 -12.96 1.68 -7.48
C ASN A 105 -12.03 0.47 -7.49
N PHE A 106 -12.11 -0.34 -8.52
CA PHE A 106 -11.19 -1.46 -8.72
C PHE A 106 -10.01 -1.01 -9.57
N ILE A 107 -8.80 -1.25 -9.08
CA ILE A 107 -7.60 -0.95 -9.87
C ILE A 107 -7.57 -1.89 -11.09
N PRO A 108 -7.44 -1.34 -12.32
CA PRO A 108 -7.37 -2.12 -13.52
C PRO A 108 -6.19 -3.11 -13.53
N THR A 109 -6.40 -4.29 -14.10
CA THR A 109 -5.40 -5.37 -14.16
C THR A 109 -4.19 -5.03 -15.02
N GLU A 110 -4.34 -4.05 -15.90
CA GLU A 110 -3.29 -3.55 -16.79
C GLU A 110 -2.09 -3.01 -16.03
N TYR A 111 -2.30 -2.46 -14.83
CA TYR A 111 -1.21 -1.95 -13.98
C TYR A 111 -0.28 -3.09 -13.53
N GLU A 112 -0.84 -4.21 -13.05
CA GLU A 112 -0.04 -5.39 -12.70
C GLU A 112 0.67 -5.97 -13.92
N SER A 113 -0.04 -6.09 -15.04
CA SER A 113 0.50 -6.59 -16.30
C SER A 113 1.65 -5.71 -16.81
N HIS A 114 1.50 -4.39 -16.72
CA HIS A 114 2.55 -3.44 -17.12
C HIS A 114 3.81 -3.59 -16.27
N ILE A 115 3.66 -3.69 -14.94
CA ILE A 115 4.79 -3.89 -14.03
C ILE A 115 5.53 -5.17 -14.41
N ASN A 116 4.82 -6.29 -14.53
CA ASN A 116 5.42 -7.59 -14.79
C ASN A 116 6.12 -7.67 -16.16
N THR A 117 5.58 -6.98 -17.17
CA THR A 117 6.12 -7.07 -18.54
C THR A 117 7.24 -6.07 -18.79
N ASN A 118 7.15 -4.86 -18.19
CA ASN A 118 8.00 -3.74 -18.62
C ASN A 118 8.96 -3.23 -17.55
N ILE A 119 8.78 -3.63 -16.28
CA ILE A 119 9.58 -3.08 -15.16
C ILE A 119 10.31 -4.19 -14.41
N VAL A 120 9.56 -5.02 -13.68
CA VAL A 120 10.09 -6.14 -12.87
C VAL A 120 9.14 -7.31 -13.00
N ASP A 121 9.63 -8.44 -13.52
CA ASP A 121 8.85 -9.68 -13.55
C ASP A 121 8.74 -10.29 -12.15
N PHE A 122 7.55 -10.22 -11.57
CA PHE A 122 7.28 -10.75 -10.24
C PHE A 122 7.06 -12.27 -10.22
N GLN A 123 6.91 -12.94 -11.35
CA GLN A 123 6.64 -14.38 -11.38
C GLN A 123 7.69 -15.21 -10.62
N PRO A 124 7.32 -16.26 -9.86
CA PRO A 124 5.95 -16.79 -9.67
C PRO A 124 5.12 -16.04 -8.60
N ASN A 125 5.68 -15.02 -7.94
CA ASN A 125 4.95 -14.15 -7.03
C ASN A 125 4.16 -13.09 -7.80
N TRP A 126 3.58 -12.12 -7.08
CA TRP A 126 2.90 -10.96 -7.64
C TRP A 126 3.29 -9.69 -6.89
N PRO A 127 3.12 -8.50 -7.50
CA PRO A 127 3.36 -7.23 -6.82
C PRO A 127 2.42 -7.07 -5.64
N SER A 128 2.94 -6.58 -4.51
CA SER A 128 2.07 -6.26 -3.37
C SER A 128 1.09 -5.13 -3.70
N THR A 129 0.03 -5.03 -2.89
CA THR A 129 -0.94 -3.92 -3.00
C THR A 129 -0.25 -2.56 -2.94
N GLY A 130 0.84 -2.44 -2.16
CA GLY A 130 1.65 -1.21 -2.10
C GLY A 130 2.31 -0.89 -3.43
N ILE A 131 2.93 -1.85 -4.08
CA ILE A 131 3.58 -1.69 -5.39
C ILE A 131 2.57 -1.31 -6.47
N ILE A 132 1.42 -1.99 -6.52
CA ILE A 132 0.33 -1.66 -7.45
C ILE A 132 -0.17 -0.23 -7.19
N GLY A 133 -0.35 0.14 -5.92
CA GLY A 133 -0.77 1.49 -5.54
C GLY A 133 0.20 2.58 -5.98
N ILE A 134 1.51 2.37 -5.80
CA ILE A 134 2.52 3.31 -6.30
C ILE A 134 2.36 3.49 -7.80
N HIS A 135 2.31 2.38 -8.56
CA HIS A 135 2.20 2.43 -10.01
C HIS A 135 0.91 3.11 -10.49
N PHE A 136 -0.20 2.81 -9.84
CA PHE A 136 -1.49 3.46 -10.11
C PHE A 136 -1.41 4.97 -9.87
N PHE A 137 -0.96 5.41 -8.71
CA PHE A 137 -0.95 6.83 -8.36
C PHE A 137 0.09 7.66 -9.14
N LEU A 138 1.19 7.07 -9.62
CA LEU A 138 2.12 7.72 -10.54
C LEU A 138 1.48 8.15 -11.86
N ASN A 139 0.38 7.52 -12.25
CA ASN A 139 -0.39 7.91 -13.44
C ASN A 139 -1.50 8.95 -13.16
N HIS A 140 -1.73 9.29 -11.88
CA HIS A 140 -2.84 10.16 -11.48
C HIS A 140 -2.39 11.42 -10.72
N PHE A 141 -1.14 11.48 -10.25
CA PHE A 141 -0.59 12.59 -9.48
C PHE A 141 0.76 13.03 -10.02
N ASP A 142 1.02 14.34 -9.97
CA ASP A 142 2.30 14.92 -10.40
C ASP A 142 3.46 14.52 -9.48
N THR A 143 3.17 14.29 -8.20
CA THR A 143 4.17 13.88 -7.19
C THR A 143 3.57 12.82 -6.27
N VAL A 144 4.28 11.70 -6.11
CA VAL A 144 3.95 10.65 -5.15
C VAL A 144 4.96 10.67 -4.02
N TYR A 145 4.47 10.89 -2.79
CA TYR A 145 5.28 10.75 -1.57
C TYR A 145 5.08 9.35 -1.00
N LEU A 146 6.17 8.72 -0.57
CA LEU A 146 6.17 7.41 0.06
C LEU A 146 6.60 7.51 1.51
N HIS A 147 5.89 6.84 2.41
CA HIS A 147 6.25 6.70 3.82
C HIS A 147 5.95 5.28 4.29
N GLY A 148 6.92 4.62 4.94
CA GLY A 148 6.77 3.24 5.39
C GLY A 148 6.86 2.20 4.27
N PHE A 149 7.61 2.48 3.21
CA PHE A 149 7.94 1.54 2.15
C PHE A 149 9.37 1.05 2.33
N ASP A 150 9.56 0.15 3.28
CA ASP A 150 10.88 -0.27 3.75
C ASP A 150 11.51 -1.35 2.88
N SER A 151 10.81 -1.86 1.87
CA SER A 151 11.23 -2.97 1.01
C SER A 151 11.79 -4.14 1.84
N PHE A 152 11.12 -4.44 2.97
CA PHE A 152 11.53 -5.49 3.92
C PHE A 152 12.96 -5.30 4.46
N ASN A 153 13.35 -4.07 4.76
CA ASN A 153 14.68 -3.72 5.23
C ASN A 153 15.09 -4.60 6.43
N PRO A 154 16.26 -5.29 6.35
CA PRO A 154 16.73 -6.20 7.40
C PRO A 154 17.07 -5.51 8.74
N LYS A 155 17.10 -4.18 8.77
CA LYS A 155 17.23 -3.39 10.00
C LYS A 155 16.08 -3.65 10.98
N TYR A 156 14.89 -4.00 10.48
CA TYR A 156 13.70 -4.20 11.30
C TYR A 156 13.40 -5.68 11.49
N ASP A 157 12.88 -6.03 12.66
CA ASP A 157 12.50 -7.41 13.00
C ASP A 157 11.11 -7.76 12.45
N THR A 158 10.30 -6.77 12.13
CA THR A 158 8.92 -6.93 11.67
C THR A 158 8.70 -6.26 10.32
N ILE A 159 7.64 -6.64 9.63
CA ILE A 159 7.24 -6.00 8.36
C ILE A 159 6.18 -4.92 8.54
N ASP A 160 5.45 -4.93 9.66
CA ASP A 160 4.38 -3.98 9.95
C ASP A 160 4.61 -3.32 11.30
N TYR A 161 4.56 -2.01 11.37
CA TYR A 161 4.76 -1.25 12.62
C TYR A 161 3.65 -1.49 13.66
N PHE A 162 2.47 -1.90 13.23
CA PHE A 162 1.28 -2.11 14.08
C PHE A 162 0.99 -3.61 14.36
N LYS A 163 1.75 -4.52 13.77
CA LYS A 163 1.66 -5.97 13.98
C LYS A 163 3.05 -6.57 14.23
N PRO A 164 3.58 -6.38 15.45
CA PRO A 164 4.95 -6.81 15.77
C PRO A 164 5.13 -8.34 15.70
N GLU A 165 4.05 -9.10 15.70
CA GLU A 165 4.06 -10.54 15.54
C GLU A 165 4.34 -11.02 14.10
N ARG A 166 4.32 -10.10 13.11
CA ARG A 166 4.65 -10.44 11.71
C ARG A 166 6.15 -10.26 11.47
N PRO A 167 6.93 -11.36 11.39
CA PRO A 167 8.38 -11.27 11.23
C PRO A 167 8.75 -10.69 9.86
N ASN A 168 9.94 -10.09 9.80
CA ASN A 168 10.52 -9.66 8.54
C ASN A 168 10.84 -10.88 7.65
N HIS A 169 10.73 -10.69 6.34
CA HIS A 169 11.08 -11.69 5.33
C HIS A 169 12.59 -11.71 5.01
N PHE A 170 13.42 -11.24 5.92
CA PHE A 170 14.87 -11.32 5.82
C PHE A 170 15.40 -12.31 6.85
N ASP A 171 16.02 -13.38 6.36
CA ASP A 171 16.71 -14.33 7.22
C ASP A 171 18.08 -13.76 7.62
N LYS A 172 18.23 -13.43 8.89
CA LYS A 172 19.46 -12.84 9.44
C LYS A 172 20.62 -13.83 9.44
N ASP A 173 20.36 -15.12 9.56
CA ASP A 173 21.39 -16.16 9.61
C ASP A 173 22.01 -16.40 8.24
N SER A 174 21.19 -16.54 7.20
CA SER A 174 21.64 -16.69 5.82
C SER A 174 21.98 -15.35 5.14
N LYS A 175 21.60 -14.21 5.76
CA LYS A 175 21.70 -12.86 5.20
C LYS A 175 20.98 -12.70 3.85
N ASN A 176 19.89 -13.42 3.66
CA ASN A 176 19.12 -13.42 2.43
C ASN A 176 17.65 -13.09 2.70
N TYR A 177 16.98 -12.54 1.69
CA TYR A 177 15.53 -12.41 1.71
C TYR A 177 14.88 -13.78 1.50
N VAL A 178 13.85 -14.04 2.30
CA VAL A 178 13.00 -15.23 2.16
C VAL A 178 11.77 -14.84 1.36
N ASN A 179 11.62 -15.40 0.17
CA ASN A 179 10.40 -15.27 -0.59
C ASN A 179 9.29 -16.05 0.14
N THR A 180 8.15 -15.39 0.30
CA THR A 180 6.93 -16.06 0.72
C THR A 180 6.12 -16.46 -0.51
N PRO A 181 5.08 -17.29 -0.38
CA PRO A 181 4.18 -17.57 -1.50
C PRO A 181 3.60 -16.29 -2.13
N ASP A 182 3.42 -15.23 -1.31
CA ASP A 182 2.75 -14.01 -1.72
C ASP A 182 3.71 -12.90 -2.17
N HIS A 183 4.94 -12.84 -1.64
CA HIS A 183 5.83 -11.69 -1.84
C HIS A 183 7.27 -12.07 -2.19
N SER A 184 7.88 -11.22 -3.02
CA SER A 184 9.31 -11.25 -3.32
C SER A 184 9.95 -9.92 -2.89
N PRO A 185 10.51 -9.84 -1.68
CA PRO A 185 11.12 -8.59 -1.17
C PRO A 185 12.16 -7.99 -2.08
N LEU A 186 12.97 -8.81 -2.72
CA LEU A 186 14.00 -8.36 -3.65
C LEU A 186 13.40 -7.68 -4.89
N LYS A 187 12.33 -8.25 -5.45
CA LYS A 187 11.64 -7.68 -6.62
C LYS A 187 10.89 -6.39 -6.26
N GLU A 188 10.30 -6.31 -5.08
CA GLU A 188 9.71 -5.06 -4.58
C GLU A 188 10.77 -3.96 -4.44
N LYS A 189 11.93 -4.28 -3.89
CA LYS A 189 13.05 -3.34 -3.81
C LYS A 189 13.49 -2.87 -5.20
N GLN A 190 13.66 -3.77 -6.15
CA GLN A 190 14.02 -3.43 -7.54
C GLN A 190 12.99 -2.49 -8.17
N TYR A 191 11.70 -2.75 -7.92
CA TYR A 191 10.63 -1.87 -8.41
C TYR A 191 10.72 -0.46 -7.80
N ILE A 192 10.90 -0.35 -6.48
CA ILE A 192 11.05 0.94 -5.78
C ILE A 192 12.26 1.71 -6.33
N GLU A 193 13.39 1.06 -6.53
CA GLU A 193 14.58 1.66 -7.13
C GLU A 193 14.30 2.17 -8.56
N TYR A 194 13.61 1.37 -9.38
CA TYR A 194 13.23 1.78 -10.72
C TYR A 194 12.36 3.04 -10.72
N VAL A 195 11.26 3.06 -9.95
CA VAL A 195 10.35 4.21 -9.96
C VAL A 195 10.97 5.46 -9.33
N THR A 196 11.86 5.30 -8.36
CA THR A 196 12.60 6.43 -7.76
C THR A 196 13.52 7.11 -8.78
N ASN A 197 14.12 6.34 -9.67
CA ASN A 197 15.02 6.86 -10.70
C ASN A 197 14.29 7.46 -11.93
N ASN A 198 13.06 7.05 -12.19
CA ASN A 198 12.36 7.38 -13.43
C ASN A 198 11.12 8.26 -13.23
N HIS A 199 10.66 8.48 -12.01
CA HIS A 199 9.44 9.23 -11.71
C HIS A 199 9.65 10.24 -10.56
N ASN A 200 8.70 11.16 -10.41
CA ASN A 200 8.74 12.16 -9.33
C ASN A 200 8.23 11.56 -8.01
N ILE A 201 9.05 10.72 -7.43
CA ILE A 201 8.84 10.10 -6.11
C ILE A 201 9.70 10.79 -5.06
N LYS A 202 9.12 10.99 -3.88
CA LYS A 202 9.81 11.54 -2.70
C LYS A 202 9.53 10.66 -1.49
N PHE A 203 10.55 10.46 -0.67
CA PHE A 203 10.40 9.78 0.61
C PHE A 203 10.17 10.80 1.73
N LEU A 204 9.34 10.42 2.70
CA LEU A 204 9.01 11.24 3.86
C LEU A 204 9.78 10.81 5.09
#